data_b8010eb6deed9c7108017fc3fefb7101
#
_entry.id   b8010eb6deed9c7108017fc3fefb7101
#
_cell.length_a   1.000
_cell.length_b   1.000
_cell.length_c   1.000
_cell.angle_alpha   90.00
_cell.angle_beta   90.00
_cell.angle_gamma   90.00
#
_symmetry.space_group_name_H-M   'P 1'
#
loop_
_entity.id
_entity.type
_entity.pdbx_description
1 polymer ?
#
loop_
_entity_poly.entity_id
_entity_poly.type
_entity_poly.pdbx_seq_one_letter_code
_entity_poly.pdbx_strand_id
1 'polypeptide(L)'
;GSELAGLPHDFVLVLDDYHAISGTAVPELLAGVARHWPHTLHLVLISRRNPLLPLASMRAKGQLSEIRMHDLQFTPAEVAQYAAQELGEQPSPAVLAQLQQQTEGWIAGLHLALLSLQGPADTATVAHLAASDTNIAEYLLNELLGQQPPDILSFLLQTSILDRFSVPLCEYVVEQGVGDRPAAGCIDWLQRTNLLIVALDDRRDWYRYH
;
A
#
# COMPACT_ATOMS: atom_id res chain seq x y z
N GLY A 1 -29.15 -12.83 9.59
CA GLY A 1 -29.57 -11.83 8.56
C GLY A 1 -30.83 -11.06 8.94
N SER A 2 -31.86 -11.71 9.52
CA SER A 2 -33.11 -11.06 9.85
C SER A 2 -33.05 -10.10 11.04
N GLU A 3 -32.18 -10.34 12.02
CA GLU A 3 -32.04 -9.47 13.21
C GLU A 3 -31.39 -8.13 12.87
N LEU A 4 -30.42 -8.11 11.92
CA LEU A 4 -29.77 -6.88 11.47
C LEU A 4 -30.72 -5.97 10.66
N ALA A 5 -31.66 -6.56 9.92
CA ALA A 5 -32.61 -5.80 9.13
C ALA A 5 -33.71 -5.12 9.99
N GLY A 6 -33.82 -5.49 11.27
CA GLY A 6 -34.78 -4.93 12.22
C GLY A 6 -34.19 -3.80 13.10
N LEU A 7 -32.95 -3.41 12.90
CA LEU A 7 -32.35 -2.33 13.69
C LEU A 7 -32.92 -0.97 13.28
N PRO A 8 -33.29 -0.11 14.26
CA PRO A 8 -33.98 1.15 13.99
C PRO A 8 -33.08 2.27 13.47
N HIS A 9 -31.76 2.08 13.46
CA HIS A 9 -30.77 3.07 13.06
C HIS A 9 -29.72 2.48 12.13
N ASP A 10 -29.16 3.31 11.28
CA ASP A 10 -27.99 2.97 10.49
C ASP A 10 -26.77 2.73 11.40
N PHE A 11 -25.98 1.73 11.10
CA PHE A 11 -24.74 1.45 11.81
C PHE A 11 -23.61 1.11 10.85
N VAL A 12 -22.40 1.45 11.26
CA VAL A 12 -21.18 1.19 10.51
C VAL A 12 -20.39 0.13 11.24
N LEU A 13 -20.11 -0.97 10.54
CA LEU A 13 -19.19 -2.01 10.99
C LEU A 13 -17.84 -1.80 10.30
N VAL A 14 -16.80 -1.53 11.07
CA VAL A 14 -15.44 -1.39 10.56
C VAL A 14 -14.65 -2.64 10.92
N LEU A 15 -14.06 -3.30 9.93
CA LEU A 15 -13.14 -4.41 10.11
C LEU A 15 -11.77 -3.95 9.61
N ASP A 16 -10.90 -3.63 10.56
CA ASP A 16 -9.52 -3.27 10.29
C ASP A 16 -8.64 -4.52 10.17
N ASP A 17 -7.54 -4.40 9.43
CA ASP A 17 -6.61 -5.50 9.15
C ASP A 17 -7.31 -6.79 8.65
N TYR A 18 -8.36 -6.63 7.85
CA TYR A 18 -9.13 -7.77 7.36
C TYR A 18 -8.27 -8.85 6.68
N HIS A 19 -7.13 -8.48 6.14
CA HIS A 19 -6.16 -9.41 5.53
C HIS A 19 -5.50 -10.37 6.52
N ALA A 20 -5.53 -10.09 7.84
CA ALA A 20 -5.00 -10.96 8.88
C ALA A 20 -5.93 -12.13 9.21
N ILE A 21 -7.19 -12.07 8.76
CA ILE A 21 -8.14 -13.16 8.95
C ILE A 21 -7.71 -14.36 8.11
N SER A 22 -7.34 -15.44 8.79
CA SER A 22 -7.02 -16.73 8.18
C SER A 22 -8.26 -17.63 8.15
N GLY A 23 -8.43 -18.37 7.04
CA GLY A 23 -9.57 -19.29 6.85
C GLY A 23 -10.70 -18.69 6.02
N THR A 24 -11.72 -19.53 5.73
CA THR A 24 -12.82 -19.18 4.80
C THR A 24 -14.10 -18.77 5.51
N ALA A 25 -14.25 -19.07 6.79
CA ALA A 25 -15.51 -18.88 7.52
C ALA A 25 -15.98 -17.41 7.54
N VAL A 26 -15.10 -16.45 7.82
CA VAL A 26 -15.46 -15.03 7.86
C VAL A 26 -15.72 -14.49 6.45
N PRO A 27 -14.83 -14.73 5.45
CA PRO A 27 -15.15 -14.38 4.05
C PRO A 27 -16.45 -14.95 3.54
N GLU A 28 -16.77 -16.21 3.83
CA GLU A 28 -18.03 -16.86 3.43
C GLU A 28 -19.25 -16.24 4.11
N LEU A 29 -19.12 -15.92 5.40
CA LEU A 29 -20.17 -15.21 6.15
C LEU A 29 -20.46 -13.84 5.52
N LEU A 30 -19.42 -13.05 5.28
CA LEU A 30 -19.55 -11.73 4.66
C LEU A 30 -20.08 -11.80 3.23
N ALA A 31 -19.63 -12.76 2.44
CA ALA A 31 -20.15 -13.00 1.10
C ALA A 31 -21.63 -13.44 1.14
N GLY A 32 -22.05 -14.19 2.17
CA GLY A 32 -23.43 -14.55 2.43
C GLY A 32 -24.30 -13.34 2.76
N VAL A 33 -23.83 -12.46 3.63
CA VAL A 33 -24.52 -11.22 3.99
C VAL A 33 -24.55 -10.26 2.79
N ALA A 34 -23.50 -10.17 1.99
CA ALA A 34 -23.41 -9.29 0.83
C ALA A 34 -24.49 -9.57 -0.25
N ARG A 35 -25.08 -10.75 -0.27
CA ARG A 35 -26.19 -11.08 -1.19
C ARG A 35 -27.51 -10.39 -0.81
N HIS A 36 -27.72 -10.13 0.48
CA HIS A 36 -28.94 -9.54 1.05
C HIS A 36 -28.55 -8.47 2.07
N TRP A 37 -27.82 -7.48 1.60
CA TRP A 37 -27.25 -6.43 2.44
C TRP A 37 -28.38 -5.59 3.06
N PRO A 38 -28.47 -5.50 4.39
CA PRO A 38 -29.43 -4.60 5.04
C PRO A 38 -29.11 -3.14 4.70
N HIS A 39 -30.11 -2.35 4.40
CA HIS A 39 -29.92 -0.93 4.07
C HIS A 39 -29.32 -0.11 5.23
N THR A 40 -29.54 -0.56 6.46
CA THR A 40 -29.05 0.05 7.69
C THR A 40 -27.60 -0.32 8.04
N LEU A 41 -26.97 -1.28 7.31
CA LEU A 41 -25.60 -1.72 7.57
C LEU A 41 -24.63 -1.13 6.55
N HIS A 42 -23.66 -0.37 7.02
CA HIS A 42 -22.51 0.07 6.26
C HIS A 42 -21.28 -0.72 6.71
N LEU A 43 -20.63 -1.44 5.79
CA LEU A 43 -19.41 -2.18 6.08
C LEU A 43 -18.21 -1.43 5.52
N VAL A 44 -17.23 -1.19 6.37
CA VAL A 44 -15.91 -0.67 5.99
C VAL A 44 -14.90 -1.78 6.21
N LEU A 45 -14.20 -2.17 5.14
CA LEU A 45 -13.10 -3.13 5.20
C LEU A 45 -11.80 -2.40 4.93
N ILE A 46 -10.89 -2.41 5.91
CA ILE A 46 -9.52 -1.91 5.74
C ILE A 46 -8.63 -3.13 5.57
N SER A 47 -7.94 -3.20 4.43
CA SER A 47 -7.20 -4.40 4.09
C SER A 47 -6.07 -4.11 3.10
N ARG A 48 -4.91 -4.73 3.31
CA ARG A 48 -3.80 -4.69 2.34
C ARG A 48 -4.07 -5.53 1.09
N ARG A 49 -5.05 -6.45 1.14
CA ARG A 49 -5.42 -7.34 0.04
C ARG A 49 -6.88 -7.15 -0.33
N ASN A 50 -7.21 -7.43 -1.59
CA ASN A 50 -8.60 -7.45 -1.98
C ASN A 50 -9.35 -8.53 -1.18
N PRO A 51 -10.47 -8.18 -0.54
CA PRO A 51 -11.27 -9.16 0.19
C PRO A 51 -11.88 -10.19 -0.77
N LEU A 52 -12.07 -11.42 -0.27
CA LEU A 52 -12.72 -12.50 -1.02
C LEU A 52 -14.24 -12.29 -1.07
N LEU A 53 -14.66 -11.18 -1.67
CA LEU A 53 -16.05 -10.79 -1.89
C LEU A 53 -16.33 -10.68 -3.39
N PRO A 54 -17.59 -10.75 -3.82
CA PRO A 54 -17.95 -10.61 -5.24
C PRO A 54 -17.88 -9.13 -5.69
N LEU A 55 -16.70 -8.49 -5.57
CA LEU A 55 -16.49 -7.06 -5.78
C LEU A 55 -17.00 -6.57 -7.13
N ALA A 56 -16.78 -7.35 -8.20
CA ALA A 56 -17.26 -6.99 -9.55
C ALA A 56 -18.79 -6.86 -9.59
N SER A 57 -19.51 -7.77 -8.96
CA SER A 57 -20.96 -7.72 -8.87
C SER A 57 -21.45 -6.56 -8.01
N MET A 58 -20.77 -6.29 -6.88
CA MET A 58 -21.10 -5.19 -5.98
C MET A 58 -20.87 -3.83 -6.68
N ARG A 59 -19.76 -3.72 -7.42
CA ARG A 59 -19.45 -2.52 -8.22
C ARG A 59 -20.52 -2.27 -9.30
N ALA A 60 -20.91 -3.29 -10.03
CA ALA A 60 -21.95 -3.21 -11.05
C ALA A 60 -23.33 -2.78 -10.49
N LYS A 61 -23.60 -3.09 -9.21
CA LYS A 61 -24.83 -2.71 -8.50
C LYS A 61 -24.75 -1.36 -7.78
N GLY A 62 -23.61 -0.66 -7.84
CA GLY A 62 -23.41 0.57 -7.09
C GLY A 62 -23.37 0.40 -5.56
N GLN A 63 -23.04 -0.81 -5.09
CA GLN A 63 -22.99 -1.18 -3.66
C GLN A 63 -21.57 -1.13 -3.09
N LEU A 64 -20.60 -0.66 -3.85
CA LEU A 64 -19.20 -0.65 -3.47
C LEU A 64 -18.59 0.71 -3.76
N SER A 65 -18.00 1.31 -2.73
CA SER A 65 -17.05 2.42 -2.86
C SER A 65 -15.66 1.90 -2.52
N GLU A 66 -14.68 2.24 -3.33
CA GLU A 66 -13.30 1.78 -3.16
C GLU A 66 -12.39 2.99 -2.95
N ILE A 67 -11.58 2.93 -1.91
CA ILE A 67 -10.47 3.85 -1.66
C ILE A 67 -9.20 3.04 -1.88
N ARG A 68 -8.38 3.45 -2.84
CA ARG A 68 -7.16 2.76 -3.24
C ARG A 68 -5.92 3.56 -2.84
N MET A 69 -4.74 2.98 -3.01
CA MET A 69 -3.47 3.63 -2.69
C MET A 69 -3.38 5.05 -3.25
N HIS A 70 -3.72 5.24 -4.54
CA HIS A 70 -3.65 6.54 -5.21
C HIS A 70 -4.63 7.59 -4.64
N ASP A 71 -5.73 7.16 -4.03
CA ASP A 71 -6.69 8.05 -3.37
C ASP A 71 -6.17 8.53 -2.00
N LEU A 72 -5.21 7.79 -1.42
CA LEU A 72 -4.62 8.05 -0.11
C LEU A 72 -3.26 8.75 -0.18
N GLN A 73 -2.68 8.86 -1.37
CA GLN A 73 -1.44 9.59 -1.57
C GLN A 73 -1.68 11.09 -1.39
N PHE A 74 -0.78 11.73 -0.66
CA PHE A 74 -0.81 13.18 -0.48
C PHE A 74 -0.46 13.89 -1.79
N THR A 75 -1.29 14.83 -2.15
CA THR A 75 -1.00 15.78 -3.24
C THR A 75 0.16 16.69 -2.85
N PRO A 76 0.85 17.34 -3.82
CA PRO A 76 1.91 18.30 -3.49
C PRO A 76 1.49 19.42 -2.53
N ALA A 77 0.21 19.85 -2.58
CA ALA A 77 -0.33 20.85 -1.66
C ALA A 77 -0.48 20.29 -0.24
N GLU A 78 -0.93 19.05 -0.08
CA GLU A 78 -1.06 18.38 1.20
C GLU A 78 0.32 18.06 1.79
N VAL A 79 1.30 17.66 0.96
CA VAL A 79 2.71 17.48 1.39
C VAL A 79 3.25 18.79 1.93
N ALA A 80 3.04 19.93 1.25
CA ALA A 80 3.50 21.23 1.71
C ALA A 80 2.83 21.64 3.03
N GLN A 81 1.54 21.43 3.17
CA GLN A 81 0.79 21.75 4.38
C GLN A 81 1.26 20.88 5.56
N TYR A 82 1.39 19.58 5.35
CA TYR A 82 1.82 18.65 6.39
C TYR A 82 3.27 18.93 6.83
N ALA A 83 4.16 19.15 5.86
CA ALA A 83 5.56 19.48 6.14
C ALA A 83 5.69 20.80 6.94
N ALA A 84 4.92 21.82 6.61
CA ALA A 84 4.91 23.09 7.36
C ALA A 84 4.38 22.89 8.79
N GLN A 85 3.39 22.03 8.98
CA GLN A 85 2.83 21.71 10.31
C GLN A 85 3.85 20.97 11.18
N GLU A 86 4.54 19.98 10.63
CA GLU A 86 5.51 19.14 11.36
C GLU A 86 6.81 19.90 11.69
N LEU A 87 7.29 20.73 10.77
CA LEU A 87 8.53 21.50 10.95
C LEU A 87 8.32 22.85 11.69
N GLY A 88 7.07 23.30 11.83
CA GLY A 88 6.74 24.59 12.43
C GLY A 88 7.09 25.81 11.54
N GLU A 89 7.57 25.58 10.33
CA GLU A 89 7.92 26.59 9.33
C GLU A 89 7.63 26.08 7.91
N GLN A 90 7.54 26.99 6.95
CA GLN A 90 7.30 26.64 5.56
C GLN A 90 8.60 26.16 4.89
N PRO A 91 8.72 24.88 4.47
CA PRO A 91 9.91 24.40 3.78
C PRO A 91 10.11 25.09 2.43
N SER A 92 11.36 25.14 1.96
CA SER A 92 11.66 25.69 0.65
C SER A 92 11.02 24.84 -0.48
N PRO A 93 10.72 25.45 -1.65
CA PRO A 93 10.18 24.68 -2.79
C PRO A 93 11.06 23.51 -3.22
N ALA A 94 12.37 23.60 -3.06
CA ALA A 94 13.31 22.53 -3.38
C ALA A 94 13.14 21.33 -2.43
N VAL A 95 13.00 21.58 -1.12
CA VAL A 95 12.72 20.52 -0.11
C VAL A 95 11.38 19.87 -0.38
N LEU A 96 10.35 20.66 -0.65
CA LEU A 96 9.03 20.12 -0.95
C LEU A 96 9.02 19.23 -2.21
N ALA A 97 9.69 19.65 -3.27
CA ALA A 97 9.81 18.87 -4.49
C ALA A 97 10.54 17.53 -4.24
N GLN A 98 11.59 17.55 -3.42
CA GLN A 98 12.32 16.33 -3.05
C GLN A 98 11.48 15.41 -2.16
N LEU A 99 10.82 15.93 -1.13
CA LEU A 99 9.90 15.15 -0.30
C LEU A 99 8.83 14.46 -1.16
N GLN A 100 8.21 15.20 -2.07
CA GLN A 100 7.22 14.64 -3.00
C GLN A 100 7.81 13.54 -3.89
N GLN A 101 9.00 13.77 -4.43
CA GLN A 101 9.67 12.81 -5.31
C GLN A 101 10.06 11.51 -4.58
N GLN A 102 10.58 11.64 -3.36
CA GLN A 102 11.06 10.48 -2.59
C GLN A 102 9.92 9.68 -1.96
N THR A 103 8.86 10.35 -1.50
CA THR A 103 7.77 9.68 -0.80
C THR A 103 6.58 9.35 -1.70
N GLU A 104 6.53 9.95 -2.91
CA GLU A 104 5.39 9.85 -3.83
C GLU A 104 4.05 10.17 -3.15
N GLY A 105 4.06 11.01 -2.11
CA GLY A 105 2.90 11.33 -1.28
C GLY A 105 2.49 10.25 -0.28
N TRP A 106 3.32 9.22 -0.08
CA TRP A 106 3.07 8.21 0.94
C TRP A 106 3.32 8.77 2.34
N ILE A 107 2.24 8.88 3.13
CA ILE A 107 2.26 9.61 4.42
C ILE A 107 3.27 9.05 5.42
N ALA A 108 3.41 7.73 5.54
CA ALA A 108 4.38 7.15 6.47
C ALA A 108 5.83 7.48 6.06
N GLY A 109 6.15 7.40 4.77
CA GLY A 109 7.44 7.82 4.23
C GLY A 109 7.69 9.31 4.43
N LEU A 110 6.69 10.14 4.19
CA LEU A 110 6.75 11.58 4.40
C LEU A 110 7.00 11.93 5.87
N HIS A 111 6.28 11.30 6.80
CA HIS A 111 6.48 11.50 8.24
C HIS A 111 7.89 11.13 8.67
N LEU A 112 8.40 9.98 8.26
CA LEU A 112 9.76 9.53 8.57
C LEU A 112 10.82 10.46 7.97
N ALA A 113 10.63 10.92 6.73
CA ALA A 113 11.51 11.89 6.11
C ALA A 113 11.54 13.23 6.87
N LEU A 114 10.38 13.71 7.34
CA LEU A 114 10.30 14.94 8.13
C LEU A 114 10.92 14.80 9.51
N LEU A 115 10.78 13.66 10.19
CA LEU A 115 11.48 13.38 11.44
C LEU A 115 13.01 13.47 11.27
N SER A 116 13.53 13.00 10.13
CA SER A 116 14.95 13.09 9.83
C SER A 116 15.44 14.53 9.61
N LEU A 117 14.56 15.45 9.21
CA LEU A 117 14.86 16.88 9.05
C LEU A 117 14.83 17.64 10.39
N GLN A 118 14.18 17.11 11.41
CA GLN A 118 14.11 17.73 12.75
C GLN A 118 15.37 17.49 13.60
N GLY A 119 16.37 16.73 13.09
CA GLY A 119 17.65 16.50 13.76
C GLY A 119 18.53 17.76 13.87
N PRO A 120 19.64 17.72 14.66
CA PRO A 120 20.48 18.90 14.89
C PRO A 120 21.00 19.51 13.59
N ALA A 121 20.80 20.81 13.49
CA ALA A 121 20.82 21.66 12.29
C ALA A 121 22.18 21.83 11.57
N ASP A 122 23.20 20.99 11.82
CA ASP A 122 24.54 21.24 11.22
C ASP A 122 24.68 20.79 9.76
N THR A 123 23.69 20.09 9.21
CA THR A 123 23.76 19.60 7.83
C THR A 123 22.37 19.37 7.19
N ALA A 124 21.39 20.22 7.45
CA ALA A 124 20.08 20.16 6.80
C ALA A 124 20.16 20.47 5.29
N THR A 125 21.06 19.78 4.60
CA THR A 125 21.15 19.79 3.16
C THR A 125 20.23 18.69 2.63
N VAL A 126 19.54 19.01 1.56
CA VAL A 126 18.70 18.11 0.75
C VAL A 126 19.38 16.75 0.46
N ALA A 127 20.70 16.68 0.51
CA ALA A 127 21.50 15.45 0.42
C ALA A 127 21.32 14.50 1.65
N HIS A 128 20.90 15.01 2.82
CA HIS A 128 20.66 14.17 4.00
C HIS A 128 19.32 13.42 3.95
N LEU A 129 18.33 13.90 3.20
CA LEU A 129 17.11 13.14 2.94
C LEU A 129 17.41 11.80 2.23
N ALA A 130 18.45 11.77 1.40
CA ALA A 130 18.92 10.56 0.74
C ALA A 130 19.82 9.68 1.63
N ALA A 131 20.35 10.19 2.73
CA ALA A 131 21.35 9.49 3.56
C ALA A 131 20.83 9.09 4.96
N SER A 132 19.69 9.65 5.42
CA SER A 132 19.15 9.35 6.76
C SER A 132 18.10 8.23 6.77
N ASP A 133 18.23 7.31 5.82
CA ASP A 133 17.22 6.26 5.52
C ASP A 133 17.15 5.12 6.54
N THR A 134 17.88 5.19 7.66
CA THR A 134 17.87 4.10 8.64
C THR A 134 16.47 3.88 9.21
N ASN A 135 15.75 4.95 9.58
CA ASN A 135 14.41 4.85 10.14
C ASN A 135 13.38 4.38 9.10
N ILE A 136 13.49 4.88 7.86
CA ILE A 136 12.63 4.45 6.75
C ILE A 136 12.95 3.00 6.39
N ALA A 137 14.24 2.66 6.29
CA ALA A 137 14.68 1.30 5.99
C ALA A 137 14.26 0.31 7.09
N GLU A 138 14.40 0.64 8.37
CA GLU A 138 13.94 -0.18 9.49
C GLU A 138 12.41 -0.38 9.47
N TYR A 139 11.65 0.69 9.21
CA TYR A 139 10.19 0.57 9.07
C TYR A 139 9.81 -0.34 7.91
N LEU A 140 10.41 -0.14 6.73
CA LEU A 140 10.15 -0.98 5.57
C LEU A 140 10.54 -2.44 5.80
N LEU A 141 11.72 -2.67 6.42
CA LEU A 141 12.19 -4.02 6.75
C LEU A 141 11.25 -4.73 7.73
N ASN A 142 10.83 -4.05 8.79
CA ASN A 142 10.03 -4.67 9.83
C ASN A 142 8.56 -4.81 9.44
N GLU A 143 7.94 -3.76 8.91
CA GLU A 143 6.49 -3.70 8.68
C GLU A 143 6.09 -4.27 7.31
N LEU A 144 6.90 -4.06 6.28
CA LEU A 144 6.55 -4.47 4.93
C LEU A 144 7.25 -5.76 4.51
N LEU A 145 8.58 -5.83 4.66
CA LEU A 145 9.36 -6.95 4.15
C LEU A 145 9.40 -8.12 5.13
N GLY A 146 9.47 -7.86 6.45
CA GLY A 146 9.56 -8.91 7.47
C GLY A 146 8.36 -9.86 7.51
N GLN A 147 7.21 -9.45 6.97
CA GLN A 147 5.99 -10.25 6.91
C GLN A 147 5.81 -11.00 5.58
N GLN A 148 6.76 -10.85 4.62
CA GLN A 148 6.61 -11.49 3.32
C GLN A 148 7.12 -12.94 3.33
N PRO A 149 6.54 -13.81 2.50
CA PRO A 149 7.09 -15.13 2.25
C PRO A 149 8.55 -15.07 1.78
N PRO A 150 9.42 -16.03 2.15
CA PRO A 150 10.84 -16.00 1.81
C PRO A 150 11.12 -15.92 0.29
N ASP A 151 10.27 -16.55 -0.52
CA ASP A 151 10.35 -16.51 -1.98
C ASP A 151 10.09 -15.11 -2.54
N ILE A 152 9.12 -14.39 -1.97
CA ILE A 152 8.83 -13.00 -2.34
C ILE A 152 9.97 -12.07 -1.90
N LEU A 153 10.48 -12.25 -0.68
CA LEU A 153 11.60 -11.44 -0.20
C LEU A 153 12.83 -11.61 -1.09
N SER A 154 13.17 -12.85 -1.44
CA SER A 154 14.26 -13.14 -2.34
C SER A 154 14.06 -12.53 -3.73
N PHE A 155 12.85 -12.62 -4.28
CA PHE A 155 12.49 -11.97 -5.55
C PHE A 155 12.71 -10.46 -5.48
N LEU A 156 12.23 -9.80 -4.42
CA LEU A 156 12.41 -8.36 -4.22
C LEU A 156 13.89 -7.97 -4.17
N LEU A 157 14.71 -8.71 -3.42
CA LEU A 157 16.15 -8.46 -3.29
C LEU A 157 16.88 -8.60 -4.63
N GLN A 158 16.59 -9.65 -5.40
CA GLN A 158 17.28 -9.91 -6.69
C GLN A 158 16.87 -8.91 -7.77
N THR A 159 15.64 -8.40 -7.73
CA THR A 159 15.13 -7.48 -8.74
C THR A 159 15.21 -6.01 -8.33
N SER A 160 15.65 -5.70 -7.10
CA SER A 160 15.76 -4.33 -6.57
C SER A 160 16.68 -3.40 -7.35
N ILE A 161 17.62 -3.96 -8.12
CA ILE A 161 18.56 -3.21 -8.96
C ILE A 161 17.91 -2.67 -10.25
N LEU A 162 16.70 -3.12 -10.56
CA LEU A 162 16.01 -2.77 -11.80
C LEU A 162 15.18 -1.50 -11.62
N ASP A 163 15.43 -0.47 -12.40
CA ASP A 163 14.60 0.75 -12.41
C ASP A 163 13.16 0.46 -12.87
N ARG A 164 13.03 -0.50 -13.78
CA ARG A 164 11.76 -1.02 -14.26
C ARG A 164 11.91 -2.48 -14.63
N PHE A 165 10.86 -3.26 -14.49
CA PHE A 165 10.90 -4.70 -14.75
C PHE A 165 9.63 -5.21 -15.40
N SER A 166 9.76 -6.33 -16.05
CA SER A 166 8.66 -7.11 -16.64
C SER A 166 8.85 -8.58 -16.29
N VAL A 167 7.80 -9.40 -16.45
CA VAL A 167 7.91 -10.84 -16.17
C VAL A 167 9.10 -11.48 -16.89
N PRO A 168 9.30 -11.30 -18.22
CA PRO A 168 10.42 -11.91 -18.91
C PRO A 168 11.80 -11.43 -18.40
N LEU A 169 11.92 -10.15 -18.03
CA LEU A 169 13.16 -9.62 -17.49
C LEU A 169 13.47 -10.21 -16.11
N CYS A 170 12.45 -10.34 -15.25
CA CYS A 170 12.62 -10.96 -13.94
C CYS A 170 12.98 -12.44 -14.04
N GLU A 171 12.40 -13.19 -15.00
CA GLU A 171 12.76 -14.59 -15.25
C GLU A 171 14.23 -14.77 -15.68
N TYR A 172 14.81 -13.74 -16.30
CA TYR A 172 16.22 -13.75 -16.67
C TYR A 172 17.15 -13.38 -15.50
N VAL A 173 16.73 -12.45 -14.63
CA VAL A 173 17.55 -11.91 -13.54
C VAL A 173 17.49 -12.78 -12.29
N VAL A 174 16.33 -13.38 -11.99
CA VAL A 174 16.14 -14.23 -10.80
C VAL A 174 16.77 -15.59 -11.04
N GLU A 175 17.76 -15.93 -10.20
CA GLU A 175 18.41 -17.23 -10.26
C GLU A 175 17.42 -18.38 -10.01
N GLN A 176 17.46 -19.40 -10.85
CA GLN A 176 16.69 -20.62 -10.63
C GLN A 176 17.18 -21.30 -9.34
N GLY A 177 16.27 -21.45 -8.40
CA GLY A 177 16.55 -22.13 -7.11
C GLY A 177 16.23 -21.33 -5.86
N VAL A 178 15.74 -20.12 -5.99
CA VAL A 178 15.27 -19.33 -4.85
C VAL A 178 13.75 -19.31 -4.83
N GLY A 179 13.16 -20.40 -4.31
CA GLY A 179 11.72 -20.58 -4.19
C GLY A 179 11.07 -21.23 -5.42
N ASP A 180 9.96 -21.95 -5.19
CA ASP A 180 9.21 -22.65 -6.24
C ASP A 180 8.30 -21.72 -7.07
N ARG A 181 8.27 -20.41 -6.77
CA ARG A 181 7.35 -19.47 -7.40
C ARG A 181 7.98 -18.80 -8.62
N PRO A 182 7.36 -18.91 -9.81
CA PRO A 182 7.84 -18.22 -11.01
C PRO A 182 7.70 -16.69 -10.86
N ALA A 183 8.49 -15.91 -11.61
CA ALA A 183 8.49 -14.46 -11.57
C ALA A 183 7.08 -13.85 -11.78
N ALA A 184 6.29 -14.41 -12.69
CA ALA A 184 4.90 -14.02 -12.89
C ALA A 184 4.06 -14.18 -11.61
N GLY A 185 4.27 -15.26 -10.85
CA GLY A 185 3.58 -15.50 -9.58
C GLY A 185 4.03 -14.55 -8.47
N CYS A 186 5.30 -14.13 -8.47
CA CYS A 186 5.80 -13.12 -7.54
C CYS A 186 5.19 -11.74 -7.84
N ILE A 187 5.17 -11.32 -9.10
CA ILE A 187 4.57 -10.05 -9.52
C ILE A 187 3.07 -10.03 -9.23
N ASP A 188 2.34 -11.11 -9.53
CA ASP A 188 0.92 -11.24 -9.19
C ASP A 188 0.67 -11.14 -7.67
N TRP A 189 1.55 -11.77 -6.85
CA TRP A 189 1.50 -11.62 -5.39
C TRP A 189 1.66 -10.16 -4.96
N LEU A 190 2.69 -9.47 -5.46
CA LEU A 190 2.97 -8.07 -5.12
C LEU A 190 1.81 -7.16 -5.55
N GLN A 191 1.19 -7.40 -6.70
CA GLN A 191 0.00 -6.67 -7.14
C GLN A 191 -1.21 -6.90 -6.24
N ARG A 192 -1.49 -8.16 -5.88
CA ARG A 192 -2.63 -8.49 -5.00
C ARG A 192 -2.48 -7.94 -3.59
N THR A 193 -1.25 -7.84 -3.12
CA THR A 193 -0.93 -7.29 -1.80
C THR A 193 -0.74 -5.78 -1.82
N ASN A 194 -0.82 -5.13 -2.99
CA ASN A 194 -0.50 -3.71 -3.20
C ASN A 194 0.87 -3.34 -2.57
N LEU A 195 1.85 -4.24 -2.71
CA LEU A 195 3.13 -4.09 -2.03
C LEU A 195 4.19 -3.57 -3.01
N LEU A 196 4.67 -2.37 -2.75
CA LEU A 196 5.87 -1.75 -3.32
C LEU A 196 5.96 -1.67 -4.85
N ILE A 197 4.95 -2.06 -5.63
CA ILE A 197 5.03 -2.01 -7.10
C ILE A 197 3.96 -1.15 -7.73
N VAL A 198 4.34 -0.46 -8.80
CA VAL A 198 3.48 0.38 -9.64
C VAL A 198 3.53 -0.13 -11.06
N ALA A 199 2.37 -0.33 -11.67
CA ALA A 199 2.29 -0.61 -13.10
C ALA A 199 2.59 0.68 -13.88
N LEU A 200 3.43 0.58 -14.92
CA LEU A 200 3.84 1.70 -15.75
C LEU A 200 2.97 1.86 -17.01
N ASP A 201 2.16 0.87 -17.31
CA ASP A 201 1.28 0.85 -18.47
C ASP A 201 -0.07 0.18 -18.16
N ASP A 202 -1.07 0.46 -19.01
CA ASP A 202 -2.43 -0.08 -18.86
C ASP A 202 -2.51 -1.60 -19.08
N ARG A 203 -1.53 -2.18 -19.82
CA ARG A 203 -1.46 -3.61 -20.06
C ARG A 203 -0.85 -4.37 -18.92
N ARG A 204 -0.20 -3.63 -17.98
CA ARG A 204 0.53 -4.21 -16.84
C ARG A 204 1.65 -5.15 -17.28
N ASP A 205 2.36 -4.76 -18.33
CA ASP A 205 3.52 -5.48 -18.82
C ASP A 205 4.81 -5.01 -18.15
N TRP A 206 4.83 -3.72 -17.73
CA TRP A 206 5.96 -3.08 -17.09
C TRP A 206 5.61 -2.52 -15.72
N TYR A 207 6.55 -2.69 -14.80
CA TYR A 207 6.44 -2.27 -13.40
C TYR A 207 7.69 -1.54 -12.96
N ARG A 208 7.56 -0.77 -11.89
CA ARG A 208 8.65 -0.24 -11.08
C ARG A 208 8.36 -0.44 -9.60
N TYR A 209 9.40 -0.36 -8.79
CA TYR A 209 9.23 -0.20 -7.36
C TYR A 209 8.92 1.25 -6.98
N HIS A 210 8.25 1.41 -5.86
CA HIS A 210 8.06 2.72 -5.22
C HIS A 210 9.37 3.28 -4.73
#